data_5af50bf13b72565dc1054d07ec9aae6f
#
_entry.id   5af50bf13b72565dc1054d07ec9aae6f
#
_cell.length_a   1.000
_cell.length_b   1.000
_cell.length_c   1.000
_cell.angle_alpha   90.00
_cell.angle_beta   90.00
_cell.angle_gamma   90.00
#
_symmetry.space_group_name_H-M   'P 1'
#
loop_
_entity.id
_entity.type
_entity.pdbx_description
1 polymer ?
#
loop_
_entity_poly.entity_id
_entity_poly.type
_entity_poly.pdbx_seq_one_letter_code
_entity_poly.pdbx_strand_id
1 'polypeptide(L)'
;MTDLKWERETGMPWYTYPGHKIGYLDIEVDNLKANFGNMLSWAIKEKDGPVTTDIITKDEIFDETYDRRIVQSIVDEISKYKILVTYYGTGFDIPYIRTKAMKYNIPFPGYSAQQNANGKYFTRPEIYHFDLYYTVRSKMCLHRKSLAVATEYLGIEGKTPIKHDVWMRAKYGNEEALAEVLSHNIADVEILESLHERLDNLRAWTRRGI
;
A
#
# COMPACT_ATOMS: atom_id res chain seq x y z
N MET A 1 17.82 -11.14 -16.41
CA MET A 1 18.21 -9.73 -16.71
C MET A 1 17.84 -8.92 -15.48
N THR A 2 18.62 -7.94 -15.06
CA THR A 2 18.25 -7.04 -13.96
C THR A 2 17.58 -5.78 -14.49
N ASP A 3 16.81 -5.06 -13.64
CA ASP A 3 16.19 -3.79 -13.99
C ASP A 3 17.19 -2.73 -14.49
N LEU A 4 18.41 -2.68 -13.91
CA LEU A 4 19.47 -1.79 -14.36
C LEU A 4 20.03 -2.17 -15.75
N LYS A 5 20.10 -3.46 -16.04
CA LYS A 5 20.51 -3.93 -17.37
C LYS A 5 19.43 -3.62 -18.41
N TRP A 6 18.15 -3.82 -18.03
CA TRP A 6 17.00 -3.45 -18.85
C TRP A 6 17.01 -1.97 -19.23
N GLU A 7 17.13 -1.07 -18.25
CA GLU A 7 17.18 0.38 -18.47
C GLU A 7 18.32 0.78 -19.42
N ARG A 8 19.48 0.15 -19.26
CA ARG A 8 20.66 0.44 -20.10
C ARG A 8 20.53 -0.06 -21.54
N GLU A 9 19.97 -1.28 -21.71
CA GLU A 9 19.89 -1.92 -23.02
C GLU A 9 18.69 -1.47 -23.86
N THR A 10 17.59 -1.10 -23.22
CA THR A 10 16.35 -0.73 -23.91
C THR A 10 16.11 0.78 -23.93
N GLY A 11 16.79 1.55 -23.09
CA GLY A 11 16.48 2.96 -22.83
C GLY A 11 15.17 3.19 -22.09
N MET A 12 14.48 2.10 -21.69
CA MET A 12 13.20 2.20 -20.98
C MET A 12 13.41 2.34 -19.47
N PRO A 13 12.52 3.05 -18.76
CA PRO A 13 12.64 3.23 -17.33
C PRO A 13 12.65 1.89 -16.57
N TRP A 14 13.44 1.81 -15.49
CA TRP A 14 13.62 0.60 -14.67
C TRP A 14 12.31 -0.01 -14.16
N TYR A 15 11.32 0.81 -13.87
CA TYR A 15 10.01 0.38 -13.37
C TYR A 15 9.14 -0.32 -14.44
N THR A 16 9.49 -0.20 -15.71
CA THR A 16 8.83 -0.93 -16.81
C THR A 16 9.42 -2.32 -17.04
N TYR A 17 10.40 -2.73 -16.22
CA TYR A 17 10.97 -4.07 -16.32
C TYR A 17 9.88 -5.14 -16.16
N PRO A 18 9.70 -6.05 -17.13
CA PRO A 18 8.59 -7.01 -17.13
C PRO A 18 8.55 -7.97 -15.94
N GLY A 19 9.68 -8.11 -15.21
CA GLY A 19 9.75 -8.91 -13.99
C GLY A 19 9.32 -8.17 -12.71
N HIS A 20 8.94 -6.91 -12.79
CA HIS A 20 8.46 -6.16 -11.63
C HIS A 20 6.95 -6.29 -11.48
N LYS A 21 6.52 -6.99 -10.42
CA LYS A 21 5.14 -6.93 -9.98
C LYS A 21 4.88 -5.60 -9.26
N ILE A 22 3.80 -4.93 -9.64
CA ILE A 22 3.33 -3.69 -9.01
C ILE A 22 2.06 -4.02 -8.23
N GLY A 23 2.01 -3.65 -6.95
CA GLY A 23 0.84 -3.78 -6.09
C GLY A 23 0.34 -2.42 -5.62
N TYR A 24 -0.95 -2.18 -5.70
CA TYR A 24 -1.64 -1.02 -5.13
C TYR A 24 -2.14 -1.42 -3.76
N LEU A 25 -1.63 -0.78 -2.71
CA LEU A 25 -1.86 -1.15 -1.32
C LEU A 25 -2.65 -0.08 -0.58
N ASP A 26 -3.60 -0.54 0.22
CA ASP A 26 -4.33 0.24 1.21
C ASP A 26 -4.66 -0.63 2.43
N ILE A 27 -4.74 -0.01 3.62
CA ILE A 27 -5.12 -0.68 4.88
C ILE A 27 -6.21 0.10 5.59
N GLU A 28 -7.06 -0.65 6.31
CA GLU A 28 -8.08 -0.08 7.18
C GLU A 28 -7.84 -0.47 8.64
N VAL A 29 -8.00 0.50 9.53
CA VAL A 29 -7.66 0.35 10.95
C VAL A 29 -8.74 0.94 11.86
N ASP A 30 -8.84 0.46 13.08
CA ASP A 30 -9.78 0.99 14.07
C ASP A 30 -9.24 2.22 14.84
N ASN A 31 -7.95 2.51 14.72
CA ASN A 31 -7.29 3.69 15.28
C ASN A 31 -6.06 4.07 14.46
N LEU A 32 -5.90 5.37 14.17
CA LEU A 32 -4.77 5.88 13.39
C LEU A 32 -3.39 5.70 14.06
N LYS A 33 -3.35 5.29 15.31
CA LYS A 33 -2.11 5.03 16.07
C LYS A 33 -1.96 3.53 16.29
N ALA A 34 -0.94 2.93 15.71
CA ALA A 34 -0.69 1.49 15.73
C ALA A 34 -0.54 0.88 17.14
N ASN A 35 -0.13 1.68 18.14
CA ASN A 35 -0.03 1.24 19.53
C ASN A 35 -1.38 1.22 20.27
N PHE A 36 -2.43 1.80 19.71
CA PHE A 36 -3.79 1.83 20.28
C PHE A 36 -4.84 1.15 19.41
N GLY A 37 -4.51 0.82 18.17
CA GLY A 37 -5.45 0.25 17.22
C GLY A 37 -5.04 -1.11 16.69
N ASN A 38 -5.99 -1.75 16.01
CA ASN A 38 -5.81 -2.97 15.26
C ASN A 38 -5.98 -2.68 13.76
N MET A 39 -5.28 -3.46 12.94
CA MET A 39 -5.57 -3.54 11.51
C MET A 39 -6.86 -4.32 11.33
N LEU A 40 -7.84 -3.73 10.67
CA LEU A 40 -9.14 -4.37 10.40
C LEU A 40 -9.10 -5.14 9.09
N SER A 41 -8.58 -4.54 8.03
CA SER A 41 -8.40 -5.18 6.73
C SER A 41 -7.21 -4.60 5.98
N TRP A 42 -6.79 -5.30 4.94
CA TRP A 42 -5.90 -4.80 3.93
C TRP A 42 -6.33 -5.31 2.55
N ALA A 43 -6.01 -4.55 1.53
CA ALA A 43 -6.19 -4.92 0.15
C ALA A 43 -4.93 -4.59 -0.66
N ILE A 44 -4.56 -5.49 -1.56
CA ILE A 44 -3.53 -5.25 -2.57
C ILE A 44 -4.08 -5.67 -3.93
N LYS A 45 -4.18 -4.70 -4.84
CA LYS A 45 -4.48 -4.95 -6.24
C LYS A 45 -3.18 -5.13 -7.02
N GLU A 46 -2.98 -6.28 -7.66
CA GLU A 46 -1.89 -6.44 -8.63
C GLU A 46 -2.22 -5.62 -9.89
N LYS A 47 -1.25 -4.93 -10.46
CA LYS A 47 -1.45 -4.15 -11.70
C LYS A 47 -1.97 -5.06 -12.81
N ASP A 48 -3.09 -4.67 -13.41
CA ASP A 48 -3.82 -5.44 -14.44
C ASP A 48 -4.20 -6.86 -13.97
N GLY A 49 -4.27 -7.12 -12.66
CA GLY A 49 -4.46 -8.43 -12.06
C GLY A 49 -5.56 -8.47 -10.99
N PRO A 50 -5.59 -9.52 -10.17
CA PRO A 50 -6.59 -9.66 -9.10
C PRO A 50 -6.32 -8.74 -7.91
N VAL A 51 -7.35 -8.59 -7.07
CA VAL A 51 -7.22 -8.04 -5.71
C VAL A 51 -7.03 -9.19 -4.74
N THR A 52 -6.02 -9.10 -3.89
CA THR A 52 -5.80 -10.00 -2.74
C THR A 52 -6.11 -9.23 -1.47
N THR A 53 -6.84 -9.85 -0.54
CA THR A 53 -7.29 -9.18 0.68
C THR A 53 -7.20 -10.11 1.87
N ASP A 54 -7.21 -9.51 3.06
CA ASP A 54 -7.46 -10.22 4.31
C ASP A 54 -8.21 -9.30 5.28
N ILE A 55 -8.91 -9.90 6.23
CA ILE A 55 -9.73 -9.21 7.22
C ILE A 55 -9.54 -9.85 8.57
N ILE A 56 -9.52 -9.03 9.62
CA ILE A 56 -9.49 -9.51 11.00
C ILE A 56 -10.82 -10.20 11.35
N THR A 57 -10.76 -11.25 12.14
CA THR A 57 -11.95 -11.91 12.65
C THR A 57 -12.42 -11.30 13.99
N LYS A 58 -13.68 -11.53 14.34
CA LYS A 58 -14.22 -11.13 15.63
C LYS A 58 -13.43 -11.73 16.79
N ASP A 59 -13.06 -12.99 16.69
CA ASP A 59 -12.32 -13.68 17.75
C ASP A 59 -10.94 -13.07 17.95
N GLU A 60 -10.24 -12.71 16.87
CA GLU A 60 -8.94 -12.05 16.94
C GLU A 60 -9.00 -10.66 17.59
N ILE A 61 -10.10 -9.91 17.42
CA ILE A 61 -10.28 -8.59 18.05
C ILE A 61 -10.31 -8.71 19.58
N PHE A 62 -10.86 -9.81 20.10
CA PHE A 62 -11.03 -10.04 21.54
C PHE A 62 -10.01 -11.01 22.15
N ASP A 63 -9.15 -11.62 21.35
CA ASP A 63 -8.05 -12.47 21.79
C ASP A 63 -6.79 -11.66 22.10
N GLU A 64 -5.90 -12.19 22.93
CA GLU A 64 -4.59 -11.61 23.24
C GLU A 64 -3.65 -11.54 22.03
N THR A 65 -3.95 -12.25 20.94
CA THR A 65 -3.19 -12.21 19.69
C THR A 65 -3.50 -11.00 18.84
N TYR A 66 -4.65 -10.37 19.05
CA TYR A 66 -5.11 -9.19 18.30
C TYR A 66 -4.92 -9.34 16.78
N ASP A 67 -4.37 -8.31 16.14
CA ASP A 67 -4.13 -8.26 14.70
C ASP A 67 -2.85 -8.97 14.20
N ARG A 68 -2.24 -9.87 15.00
CA ARG A 68 -0.97 -10.52 14.65
C ARG A 68 -1.05 -11.31 13.34
N ARG A 69 -2.12 -12.12 13.15
CA ARG A 69 -2.28 -12.95 11.95
C ARG A 69 -2.40 -12.10 10.69
N ILE A 70 -3.26 -11.09 10.73
CA ILE A 70 -3.50 -10.22 9.58
C ILE A 70 -2.26 -9.36 9.26
N VAL A 71 -1.47 -8.98 10.27
CA VAL A 71 -0.17 -8.31 10.06
C VAL A 71 0.84 -9.25 9.43
N GLN A 72 0.88 -10.53 9.81
CA GLN A 72 1.74 -11.52 9.13
C GLN A 72 1.31 -11.67 7.68
N SER A 73 0.00 -11.82 7.42
CA SER A 73 -0.51 -12.05 6.07
C SER A 73 -0.21 -10.88 5.12
N ILE A 74 -0.33 -9.62 5.57
CA ILE A 74 0.05 -8.47 4.72
C ILE A 74 1.56 -8.41 4.47
N VAL A 75 2.40 -8.72 5.46
CA VAL A 75 3.86 -8.74 5.28
C VAL A 75 4.26 -9.83 4.27
N ASP A 76 3.65 -11.00 4.35
CA ASP A 76 3.87 -12.08 3.38
C ASP A 76 3.40 -11.68 1.99
N GLU A 77 2.27 -10.98 1.88
CA GLU A 77 1.73 -10.54 0.60
C GLU A 77 2.58 -9.44 -0.04
N ILE A 78 2.93 -8.37 0.67
CA ILE A 78 3.76 -7.27 0.13
C ILE A 78 5.11 -7.76 -0.37
N SER A 79 5.66 -8.83 0.22
CA SER A 79 6.94 -9.43 -0.17
C SER A 79 6.94 -10.05 -1.57
N LYS A 80 5.76 -10.26 -2.17
CA LYS A 80 5.62 -10.77 -3.55
C LYS A 80 5.77 -9.68 -4.61
N TYR A 81 5.74 -8.40 -4.21
CA TYR A 81 5.77 -7.26 -5.11
C TYR A 81 7.16 -6.61 -5.12
N LYS A 82 7.54 -6.07 -6.25
CA LYS A 82 8.78 -5.28 -6.38
C LYS A 82 8.51 -3.79 -6.20
N ILE A 83 7.31 -3.36 -6.50
CA ILE A 83 6.87 -1.97 -6.39
C ILE A 83 5.53 -1.94 -5.67
N LEU A 84 5.41 -1.16 -4.61
CA LEU A 84 4.14 -0.83 -3.99
C LEU A 84 3.75 0.62 -4.31
N VAL A 85 2.51 0.80 -4.68
CA VAL A 85 1.87 2.10 -4.92
C VAL A 85 0.83 2.33 -3.84
N THR A 86 0.86 3.50 -3.21
CA THR A 86 -0.08 3.88 -2.14
C THR A 86 -0.58 5.31 -2.33
N TYR A 87 -1.53 5.72 -1.51
CA TYR A 87 -1.91 7.11 -1.35
C TYR A 87 -1.69 7.58 0.10
N TYR A 88 -0.66 8.38 0.31
CA TYR A 88 -0.18 8.79 1.64
C TYR A 88 0.42 7.64 2.47
N GLY A 89 0.71 6.51 1.87
CA GLY A 89 1.26 5.34 2.56
C GLY A 89 2.64 5.58 3.19
N THR A 90 3.42 6.55 2.70
CA THR A 90 4.66 7.00 3.35
C THR A 90 4.38 7.57 4.74
N GLY A 91 3.24 8.24 4.91
CA GLY A 91 2.86 8.87 6.18
C GLY A 91 2.00 7.97 7.08
N PHE A 92 1.37 6.94 6.53
CA PHE A 92 0.41 6.13 7.28
C PHE A 92 0.60 4.62 7.09
N ASP A 93 0.24 4.04 5.96
CA ASP A 93 0.14 2.58 5.77
C ASP A 93 1.45 1.86 6.11
N ILE A 94 2.54 2.27 5.48
CA ILE A 94 3.85 1.62 5.64
C ILE A 94 4.38 1.74 7.08
N PRO A 95 4.39 2.93 7.71
CA PRO A 95 4.73 3.05 9.12
C PRO A 95 3.84 2.23 10.05
N TYR A 96 2.52 2.15 9.77
CA TYR A 96 1.58 1.38 10.58
C TYR A 96 1.91 -0.12 10.52
N ILE A 97 2.00 -0.69 9.31
CA ILE A 97 2.33 -2.11 9.10
C ILE A 97 3.68 -2.44 9.74
N ARG A 98 4.70 -1.61 9.49
CA ARG A 98 6.04 -1.80 10.07
C ARG A 98 6.03 -1.78 11.59
N THR A 99 5.30 -0.85 12.21
CA THR A 99 5.18 -0.76 13.67
C THR A 99 4.55 -2.02 14.25
N LYS A 100 3.49 -2.53 13.62
CA LYS A 100 2.85 -3.78 14.02
C LYS A 100 3.75 -4.99 13.80
N ALA A 101 4.42 -5.08 12.66
CA ALA A 101 5.37 -6.15 12.37
C ALA A 101 6.49 -6.22 13.44
N MET A 102 7.05 -5.06 13.81
CA MET A 102 8.06 -4.97 14.88
C MET A 102 7.50 -5.44 16.25
N LYS A 103 6.26 -5.04 16.60
CA LYS A 103 5.60 -5.51 17.82
C LYS A 103 5.53 -7.03 17.91
N TYR A 104 5.27 -7.69 16.78
CA TYR A 104 5.08 -9.13 16.70
C TYR A 104 6.33 -9.93 16.33
N ASN A 105 7.49 -9.27 16.19
CA ASN A 105 8.74 -9.86 15.69
C ASN A 105 8.58 -10.51 14.30
N ILE A 106 7.79 -9.90 13.43
CA ILE A 106 7.63 -10.29 12.03
C ILE A 106 8.69 -9.58 11.20
N PRO A 107 9.55 -10.29 10.45
CA PRO A 107 10.52 -9.68 9.56
C PRO A 107 9.82 -8.80 8.52
N PHE A 108 10.20 -7.52 8.42
CA PHE A 108 9.64 -6.58 7.48
C PHE A 108 10.65 -6.29 6.35
N PRO A 109 10.22 -6.23 5.07
CA PRO A 109 11.12 -5.92 3.95
C PRO A 109 11.89 -4.61 4.17
N GLY A 110 13.16 -4.63 3.88
CA GLY A 110 14.06 -3.53 4.15
C GLY A 110 15.00 -3.21 2.99
N TYR A 111 16.28 -3.15 3.29
CA TYR A 111 17.31 -2.84 2.32
C TYR A 111 18.35 -3.98 2.28
N SER A 112 18.63 -4.46 1.08
CA SER A 112 19.70 -5.44 0.85
C SER A 112 21.01 -4.75 0.43
N ALA A 113 22.14 -5.23 0.95
CA ALA A 113 23.46 -4.82 0.49
C ALA A 113 23.75 -5.48 -0.86
N GLN A 114 24.20 -4.70 -1.83
CA GLN A 114 24.62 -5.15 -3.15
C GLN A 114 26.00 -4.58 -3.49
N GLN A 115 26.71 -5.23 -4.40
CA GLN A 115 28.02 -4.79 -4.88
C GLN A 115 27.93 -4.49 -6.38
N ASN A 116 28.41 -3.32 -6.81
CA ASN A 116 28.48 -2.99 -8.23
C ASN A 116 29.70 -3.64 -8.89
N ALA A 117 29.79 -3.51 -10.23
CA ALA A 117 30.88 -4.07 -11.02
C ALA A 117 32.29 -3.58 -10.60
N ASN A 118 32.37 -2.44 -9.91
CA ASN A 118 33.63 -1.86 -9.42
C ASN A 118 33.92 -2.24 -7.96
N GLY A 119 33.20 -3.22 -7.40
CA GLY A 119 33.40 -3.70 -6.04
C GLY A 119 32.83 -2.80 -4.94
N LYS A 120 32.16 -1.69 -5.27
CA LYS A 120 31.60 -0.75 -4.30
C LYS A 120 30.23 -1.25 -3.78
N TYR A 121 30.08 -1.34 -2.47
CA TYR A 121 28.82 -1.69 -1.83
C TYR A 121 27.84 -0.51 -1.86
N PHE A 122 26.57 -0.85 -2.05
CA PHE A 122 25.43 0.06 -1.94
C PHE A 122 24.20 -0.69 -1.43
N THR A 123 23.24 0.01 -0.86
CA THR A 123 21.98 -0.59 -0.40
C THR A 123 20.89 -0.35 -1.43
N ARG A 124 20.07 -1.36 -1.67
CA ARG A 124 18.85 -1.26 -2.50
C ARG A 124 17.65 -1.66 -1.66
N PRO A 125 16.50 -0.99 -1.81
CA PRO A 125 15.27 -1.45 -1.19
C PRO A 125 14.88 -2.81 -1.79
N GLU A 126 14.39 -3.68 -0.95
CA GLU A 126 13.79 -4.95 -1.40
C GLU A 126 12.51 -4.68 -2.17
N ILE A 127 11.72 -3.70 -1.70
CA ILE A 127 10.50 -3.22 -2.32
C ILE A 127 10.62 -1.71 -2.53
N TYR A 128 10.38 -1.26 -3.75
CA TYR A 128 10.27 0.16 -4.07
C TYR A 128 8.90 0.68 -3.69
N HIS A 129 8.83 1.91 -3.18
CA HIS A 129 7.58 2.53 -2.78
C HIS A 129 7.29 3.78 -3.59
N PHE A 130 6.08 3.87 -4.12
CA PHE A 130 5.60 4.98 -4.90
C PHE A 130 4.30 5.54 -4.31
N ASP A 131 4.37 6.75 -3.75
CA ASP A 131 3.25 7.38 -3.05
C ASP A 131 2.64 8.49 -3.92
N LEU A 132 1.44 8.24 -4.44
CA LEU A 132 0.73 9.15 -5.34
C LEU A 132 0.30 10.46 -4.68
N TYR A 133 0.16 10.49 -3.35
CA TYR A 133 -0.13 11.72 -2.62
C TYR A 133 0.88 12.82 -2.93
N TYR A 134 2.18 12.50 -3.01
CA TYR A 134 3.21 13.50 -3.29
C TYR A 134 3.18 13.99 -4.73
N THR A 135 2.73 13.15 -5.67
CA THR A 135 2.48 13.59 -7.05
C THR A 135 1.31 14.56 -7.10
N VAL A 136 0.17 14.21 -6.52
CA VAL A 136 -1.00 15.09 -6.43
C VAL A 136 -0.64 16.39 -5.71
N ARG A 137 0.05 16.31 -4.58
CA ARG A 137 0.45 17.48 -3.78
C ARG A 137 1.33 18.46 -4.56
N SER A 138 2.26 17.95 -5.37
CA SER A 138 3.26 18.78 -6.07
C SER A 138 2.84 19.21 -7.47
N LYS A 139 1.95 18.48 -8.14
CA LYS A 139 1.60 18.66 -9.54
C LYS A 139 0.17 19.15 -9.77
N MET A 140 -0.72 19.04 -8.78
CA MET A 140 -2.12 19.45 -8.93
C MET A 140 -2.46 20.61 -7.99
N CYS A 141 -3.23 21.58 -8.49
CA CYS A 141 -3.72 22.71 -7.72
C CYS A 141 -5.16 22.44 -7.25
N LEU A 142 -5.31 21.58 -6.22
CA LEU A 142 -6.60 21.23 -5.62
C LEU A 142 -6.75 21.90 -4.25
N HIS A 143 -7.98 22.13 -3.78
CA HIS A 143 -8.27 22.71 -2.46
C HIS A 143 -7.86 21.76 -1.31
N ARG A 144 -7.97 20.45 -1.53
CA ARG A 144 -7.49 19.38 -0.65
C ARG A 144 -6.73 18.35 -1.48
N LYS A 145 -5.80 17.64 -0.84
CA LYS A 145 -4.97 16.62 -1.50
C LYS A 145 -5.35 15.20 -1.07
N SER A 146 -6.63 14.98 -0.67
CA SER A 146 -7.12 13.64 -0.35
C SER A 146 -7.36 12.83 -1.63
N LEU A 147 -7.32 11.49 -1.53
CA LEU A 147 -7.63 10.59 -2.63
C LEU A 147 -9.00 10.92 -3.24
N ALA A 148 -10.04 11.08 -2.40
CA ALA A 148 -11.39 11.39 -2.84
C ALA A 148 -11.47 12.67 -3.71
N VAL A 149 -10.81 13.77 -3.29
CA VAL A 149 -10.83 15.02 -4.05
C VAL A 149 -10.06 14.89 -5.37
N ALA A 150 -8.94 14.17 -5.38
CA ALA A 150 -8.16 13.97 -6.59
C ALA A 150 -8.91 13.11 -7.62
N THR A 151 -9.55 12.04 -7.18
CA THR A 151 -10.32 11.13 -8.05
C THR A 151 -11.61 11.77 -8.55
N GLU A 152 -12.36 12.45 -7.69
CA GLU A 152 -13.55 13.23 -8.08
C GLU A 152 -13.21 14.24 -9.17
N TYR A 153 -12.16 15.04 -8.98
CA TYR A 153 -11.74 16.05 -9.96
C TYR A 153 -11.34 15.45 -11.32
N LEU A 154 -10.76 14.25 -11.31
CA LEU A 154 -10.33 13.53 -12.52
C LEU A 154 -11.43 12.68 -13.14
N GLY A 155 -12.64 12.64 -12.56
CA GLY A 155 -13.76 11.83 -13.04
C GLY A 155 -13.52 10.33 -12.86
N ILE A 156 -12.74 9.93 -11.86
CA ILE A 156 -12.54 8.53 -11.47
C ILE A 156 -13.61 8.19 -10.45
N GLU A 157 -14.52 7.29 -10.83
CA GLU A 157 -15.64 6.85 -9.99
C GLU A 157 -15.19 5.77 -8.99
N GLY A 158 -15.97 5.59 -7.93
CA GLY A 158 -15.87 4.42 -7.05
C GLY A 158 -15.65 4.70 -5.55
N LYS A 159 -15.32 5.93 -5.13
CA LYS A 159 -15.14 6.21 -3.71
C LYS A 159 -16.46 6.55 -3.01
N THR A 160 -16.92 5.66 -2.13
CA THR A 160 -18.05 5.88 -1.25
C THR A 160 -17.57 6.02 0.19
N PRO A 161 -17.86 7.12 0.90
CA PRO A 161 -17.41 7.28 2.29
C PRO A 161 -18.11 6.27 3.20
N ILE A 162 -17.34 5.60 4.06
CA ILE A 162 -17.90 4.77 5.13
C ILE A 162 -18.47 5.67 6.24
N LYS A 163 -19.64 5.32 6.74
CA LYS A 163 -20.27 6.02 7.86
C LYS A 163 -19.54 5.70 9.17
N HIS A 164 -19.54 6.66 10.08
CA HIS A 164 -18.87 6.52 11.38
C HIS A 164 -19.39 5.33 12.21
N ASP A 165 -20.69 5.05 12.15
CA ASP A 165 -21.30 3.92 12.88
C ASP A 165 -20.80 2.56 12.38
N VAL A 166 -20.47 2.43 11.09
CA VAL A 166 -19.86 1.23 10.52
C VAL A 166 -18.49 1.00 11.14
N TRP A 167 -17.66 2.04 11.23
CA TRP A 167 -16.35 1.98 11.89
C TRP A 167 -16.47 1.52 13.34
N MET A 168 -17.44 2.06 14.06
CA MET A 168 -17.67 1.68 15.46
C MET A 168 -18.10 0.21 15.60
N ARG A 169 -18.98 -0.27 14.72
CA ARG A 169 -19.40 -1.69 14.74
C ARG A 169 -18.27 -2.63 14.33
N ALA A 170 -17.49 -2.27 13.28
CA ALA A 170 -16.35 -3.06 12.83
C ALA A 170 -15.29 -3.22 13.93
N LYS A 171 -14.98 -2.14 14.66
CA LYS A 171 -14.07 -2.15 15.81
C LYS A 171 -14.46 -3.17 16.89
N TYR A 172 -15.74 -3.44 17.04
CA TYR A 172 -16.27 -4.44 17.99
C TYR A 172 -16.60 -5.78 17.33
N GLY A 173 -16.04 -6.05 16.15
CA GLY A 173 -16.12 -7.37 15.51
C GLY A 173 -17.48 -7.68 14.89
N ASN A 174 -18.28 -6.67 14.53
CA ASN A 174 -19.50 -6.91 13.77
C ASN A 174 -19.14 -7.32 12.34
N GLU A 175 -19.49 -8.55 11.95
CA GLU A 175 -19.08 -9.15 10.68
C GLU A 175 -19.59 -8.38 9.45
N GLU A 176 -20.82 -7.86 9.48
CA GLU A 176 -21.37 -7.07 8.38
C GLU A 176 -20.59 -5.75 8.20
N ALA A 177 -20.28 -5.08 9.31
CA ALA A 177 -19.49 -3.85 9.28
C ALA A 177 -18.04 -4.11 8.83
N LEU A 178 -17.44 -5.21 9.25
CA LEU A 178 -16.12 -5.64 8.78
C LEU A 178 -16.13 -5.90 7.26
N ALA A 179 -17.18 -6.57 6.74
CA ALA A 179 -17.33 -6.79 5.31
C ALA A 179 -17.50 -5.48 4.53
N GLU A 180 -18.21 -4.49 5.09
CA GLU A 180 -18.35 -3.16 4.48
C GLU A 180 -17.01 -2.42 4.46
N VAL A 181 -16.21 -2.48 5.54
CA VAL A 181 -14.85 -1.94 5.61
C VAL A 181 -13.95 -2.58 4.56
N LEU A 182 -14.01 -3.91 4.41
CA LEU A 182 -13.23 -4.62 3.38
C LEU A 182 -13.65 -4.22 1.97
N SER A 183 -14.94 -4.09 1.70
CA SER A 183 -15.43 -3.64 0.38
C SER A 183 -14.92 -2.25 0.03
N HIS A 184 -14.83 -1.35 1.01
CA HIS A 184 -14.26 -0.02 0.84
C HIS A 184 -12.76 -0.08 0.52
N ASN A 185 -12.02 -0.88 1.27
CA ASN A 185 -10.59 -1.09 1.08
C ASN A 185 -10.29 -1.64 -0.33
N ILE A 186 -11.11 -2.59 -0.84
CA ILE A 186 -11.01 -3.10 -2.21
C ILE A 186 -11.24 -1.97 -3.23
N ALA A 187 -12.28 -1.18 -3.05
CA ALA A 187 -12.57 -0.06 -3.96
C ALA A 187 -11.44 0.98 -3.98
N ASP A 188 -10.81 1.26 -2.83
CA ASP A 188 -9.71 2.23 -2.74
C ASP A 188 -8.47 1.76 -3.53
N VAL A 189 -8.11 0.48 -3.53
CA VAL A 189 -6.97 -0.01 -4.34
C VAL A 189 -7.26 -0.05 -5.84
N GLU A 190 -8.52 -0.26 -6.26
CA GLU A 190 -8.94 -0.17 -7.66
C GLU A 190 -8.91 1.28 -8.17
N ILE A 191 -9.39 2.22 -7.35
CA ILE A 191 -9.31 3.66 -7.60
C ILE A 191 -7.84 4.10 -7.66
N LEU A 192 -6.99 3.56 -6.81
CA LEU A 192 -5.57 3.87 -6.75
C LEU A 192 -4.84 3.45 -8.05
N GLU A 193 -5.18 2.30 -8.64
CA GLU A 193 -4.68 1.89 -9.96
C GLU A 193 -5.08 2.90 -11.03
N SER A 194 -6.37 3.25 -11.09
CA SER A 194 -6.92 4.21 -12.06
C SER A 194 -6.28 5.59 -11.92
N LEU A 195 -6.07 6.05 -10.70
CA LEU A 195 -5.39 7.32 -10.42
C LEU A 195 -3.91 7.27 -10.84
N HIS A 196 -3.23 6.15 -10.59
CA HIS A 196 -1.85 5.94 -10.98
C HIS A 196 -1.68 6.09 -12.49
N GLU A 197 -2.54 5.49 -13.28
CA GLU A 197 -2.52 5.60 -14.75
C GLU A 197 -2.75 7.04 -15.22
N ARG A 198 -3.70 7.75 -14.62
CA ARG A 198 -3.98 9.17 -14.97
C ARG A 198 -2.83 10.11 -14.64
N LEU A 199 -2.00 9.77 -13.64
CA LEU A 199 -0.88 10.57 -13.20
C LEU A 199 0.46 10.13 -13.83
N ASP A 200 0.48 9.13 -14.70
CA ASP A 200 1.71 8.51 -15.21
C ASP A 200 2.70 9.53 -15.79
N ASN A 201 2.21 10.46 -16.61
CA ASN A 201 3.03 11.50 -17.23
C ASN A 201 3.50 12.60 -16.28
N LEU A 202 2.94 12.69 -15.07
CA LEU A 202 3.24 13.77 -14.10
C LEU A 202 4.20 13.34 -13.00
N ARG A 203 4.44 12.06 -12.86
CA ARG A 203 5.21 11.51 -11.75
C ARG A 203 6.68 11.32 -12.10
N ALA A 204 7.51 11.56 -11.10
CA ALA A 204 8.90 11.14 -11.13
C ALA A 204 9.02 9.82 -10.36
N TRP A 205 9.34 8.74 -11.02
CA TRP A 205 9.64 7.48 -10.39
C TRP A 205 10.92 7.59 -9.57
N THR A 206 10.82 7.37 -8.29
CA THR A 206 11.96 7.39 -7.38
C THR A 206 12.29 5.97 -6.92
N ARG A 207 13.59 5.70 -6.70
CA ARG A 207 14.05 4.40 -6.14
C ARG A 207 14.02 4.42 -4.61
N ARG A 208 12.96 4.99 -4.02
CA ARG A 208 12.75 4.94 -2.58
C ARG A 208 12.19 3.58 -2.17
N GLY A 209 12.62 3.09 -1.02
CA GLY A 209 12.07 1.86 -0.42
C GLY A 209 10.95 2.16 0.57
N ILE A 210 10.32 1.08 1.02
CA ILE A 210 9.32 1.10 2.09
C ILE A 210 9.97 1.10 3.47
#